data_257193580c2ddbd5b5a902c5d20be87e
#
_entry.id   257193580c2ddbd5b5a902c5d20be87e
#
_cell.length_a   1.000
_cell.length_b   1.000
_cell.length_c   1.000
_cell.angle_alpha   90.00
_cell.angle_beta   90.00
_cell.angle_gamma   90.00
#
_symmetry.space_group_name_H-M   'P 1'
#
loop_
_entity.id
_entity.type
_entity.pdbx_description
1 polymer ?
#
loop_
_entity_poly.entity_id
_entity_poly.type
_entity_poly.pdbx_seq_one_letter_code
_entity_poly.pdbx_strand_id
1 'polypeptide(L)'
;VDDMASGDIWDNGMGHAAAPTGSSQDNMLAYTLPTMVDGLSVNVSYVPSGAASTQYASTMDWAVAYTGVEGLTVGYASGENKTTKGSEADVSTYYVTYAYGPITVAFAETEYDSEATTGSADVDFTAYSVAYTVSDEISVAYKVADQSTPNDATDADQEVSGVTASYTAGGMTISGKMVNGDNMAY
;
A
#
# COMPACT_ATOMS: atom_id res chain seq x y z
N VAL A 1 1.25 3.03 -2.46
CA VAL A 1 1.77 1.67 -2.16
C VAL A 1 1.09 0.65 -3.04
N ASP A 2 -0.19 0.73 -3.17
CA ASP A 2 -1.06 -0.12 -4.00
C ASP A 2 -0.56 -0.25 -5.43
N ASP A 3 -0.32 0.88 -6.08
CA ASP A 3 0.17 0.93 -7.45
C ASP A 3 1.62 0.43 -7.63
N MET A 4 2.40 0.43 -6.56
CA MET A 4 3.84 0.21 -6.65
C MET A 4 4.23 -1.27 -6.56
N ALA A 5 3.60 -2.01 -5.68
CA ALA A 5 4.01 -3.38 -5.42
C ALA A 5 3.16 -4.41 -6.17
N SER A 6 1.89 -4.20 -6.32
CA SER A 6 1.03 -5.27 -6.82
C SER A 6 0.01 -4.87 -7.89
N GLY A 7 -0.36 -3.60 -7.99
CA GLY A 7 -1.49 -3.24 -8.85
C GLY A 7 -2.65 -4.22 -8.64
N ASP A 8 -3.43 -4.46 -9.63
CA ASP A 8 -4.67 -5.25 -9.59
C ASP A 8 -4.62 -6.69 -8.98
N ILE A 9 -3.52 -7.15 -8.40
CA ILE A 9 -3.49 -8.47 -7.75
C ILE A 9 -4.34 -8.48 -6.49
N TRP A 10 -4.43 -7.37 -5.80
CA TRP A 10 -5.20 -7.21 -4.57
C TRP A 10 -6.70 -7.40 -4.73
N ASP A 11 -7.24 -6.98 -5.84
CA ASP A 11 -8.67 -7.03 -6.12
C ASP A 11 -9.19 -8.45 -6.36
N ASN A 12 -8.35 -9.47 -6.21
CA ASN A 12 -8.72 -10.83 -6.51
C ASN A 12 -9.11 -11.68 -5.30
N GLY A 13 -9.68 -11.07 -4.28
CA GLY A 13 -10.34 -11.80 -3.21
C GLY A 13 -9.58 -11.88 -1.90
N MET A 14 -8.55 -11.09 -1.68
CA MET A 14 -8.09 -10.82 -0.32
C MET A 14 -9.24 -10.13 0.41
N GLY A 15 -9.74 -10.76 1.45
CA GLY A 15 -10.92 -10.32 2.18
C GLY A 15 -10.74 -9.02 2.97
N HIS A 16 -9.56 -8.47 2.98
CA HIS A 16 -9.26 -7.12 3.42
C HIS A 16 -8.58 -6.37 2.30
N ALA A 17 -9.18 -5.29 1.97
CA ALA A 17 -8.53 -4.33 1.15
C ALA A 17 -7.23 -3.96 1.85
N ALA A 18 -6.16 -4.51 1.35
CA ALA A 18 -4.98 -3.78 1.08
C ALA A 18 -4.68 -2.60 1.99
N ALA A 19 -3.45 -2.28 2.02
CA ALA A 19 -2.85 -1.10 2.60
C ALA A 19 -3.87 -0.11 3.19
N PRO A 20 -3.93 0.00 4.51
CA PRO A 20 -4.78 0.98 5.15
C PRO A 20 -4.52 2.33 4.50
N THR A 21 -5.54 2.85 3.89
CA THR A 21 -5.48 4.21 3.38
C THR A 21 -5.58 5.14 4.58
N GLY A 22 -4.65 6.06 4.69
CA GLY A 22 -4.78 7.16 5.64
C GLY A 22 -6.15 7.83 5.49
N SER A 23 -6.60 8.49 6.52
CA SER A 23 -7.91 9.12 6.55
C SER A 23 -8.10 10.09 5.40
N SER A 24 -8.80 9.70 4.34
CA SER A 24 -9.30 10.64 3.35
C SER A 24 -10.57 11.27 3.88
N GLN A 25 -10.51 12.48 4.37
CA GLN A 25 -11.66 13.18 4.91
C GLN A 25 -11.84 14.53 4.24
N ASP A 26 -13.09 14.92 4.06
CA ASP A 26 -13.42 16.32 3.83
C ASP A 26 -12.93 17.12 5.06
N ASN A 27 -12.41 18.31 4.87
CA ASN A 27 -11.81 19.18 5.90
C ASN A 27 -10.37 18.80 6.33
N MET A 28 -9.59 18.21 5.47
CA MET A 28 -8.18 17.93 5.71
C MET A 28 -7.30 19.16 5.42
N LEU A 29 -6.34 19.44 6.29
CA LEU A 29 -5.23 20.34 6.02
C LEU A 29 -4.02 19.50 5.63
N ALA A 30 -3.57 19.64 4.39
CA ALA A 30 -2.36 18.99 3.91
C ALA A 30 -1.26 20.01 3.66
N TYR A 31 -0.03 19.70 4.03
CA TYR A 31 1.12 20.52 3.81
C TYR A 31 2.29 19.68 3.27
N THR A 32 2.83 20.10 2.15
CA THR A 32 4.07 19.54 1.60
C THR A 32 5.21 20.51 1.93
N LEU A 33 6.24 20.02 2.61
CA LEU A 33 7.41 20.83 2.94
C LEU A 33 8.13 21.25 1.66
N PRO A 34 8.67 22.48 1.60
CA PRO A 34 9.56 22.89 0.53
C PRO A 34 10.75 21.94 0.42
N THR A 35 11.18 21.63 -0.79
CA THR A 35 12.33 20.79 -1.05
C THR A 35 13.59 21.42 -0.48
N MET A 36 14.14 20.87 0.59
CA MET A 36 15.40 21.29 1.21
C MET A 36 16.58 20.43 0.78
N VAL A 37 16.31 19.21 0.35
CA VAL A 37 17.28 18.23 -0.17
C VAL A 37 16.72 17.66 -1.46
N ASP A 38 17.52 17.64 -2.52
CA ASP A 38 17.10 17.09 -3.80
C ASP A 38 16.66 15.63 -3.65
N GLY A 39 15.51 15.31 -4.20
CA GLY A 39 14.92 13.99 -4.12
C GLY A 39 14.19 13.68 -2.82
N LEU A 40 14.24 14.55 -1.80
CA LEU A 40 13.50 14.36 -0.55
C LEU A 40 12.16 15.09 -0.58
N SER A 41 11.08 14.38 -0.33
CA SER A 41 9.75 14.96 -0.10
C SER A 41 9.22 14.59 1.28
N VAL A 42 8.57 15.54 1.94
CA VAL A 42 7.92 15.36 3.24
C VAL A 42 6.53 15.95 3.18
N ASN A 43 5.54 15.17 3.54
CA ASN A 43 4.14 15.56 3.55
C ASN A 43 3.57 15.32 4.94
N VAL A 44 2.69 16.21 5.36
CA VAL A 44 1.94 16.10 6.62
C VAL A 44 0.49 16.42 6.33
N SER A 45 -0.44 15.65 6.88
CA SER A 45 -1.85 15.95 6.83
C SER A 45 -2.48 15.92 8.22
N TYR A 46 -3.49 16.73 8.42
CA TYR A 46 -4.23 16.83 9.65
C TYR A 46 -5.73 16.95 9.36
N VAL A 47 -6.50 16.10 9.99
CA VAL A 47 -7.96 16.13 9.96
C VAL A 47 -8.45 16.48 11.35
N PRO A 48 -9.14 17.63 11.54
CA PRO A 48 -9.69 17.99 12.83
C PRO A 48 -10.87 17.09 13.21
N SER A 49 -11.08 16.89 14.50
CA SER A 49 -12.22 16.11 15.00
C SER A 49 -13.55 16.72 14.57
N GLY A 50 -14.48 15.85 14.18
CA GLY A 50 -15.86 16.26 13.88
C GLY A 50 -16.64 16.68 15.12
N ALA A 51 -17.67 17.50 14.93
CA ALA A 51 -18.49 18.06 16.02
C ALA A 51 -19.48 17.06 16.66
N ALA A 52 -19.65 15.88 16.08
CA ALA A 52 -20.60 14.89 16.58
C ALA A 52 -19.93 13.94 17.58
N SER A 53 -20.58 13.69 18.71
CA SER A 53 -20.06 12.90 19.83
C SER A 53 -19.80 11.41 19.52
N THR A 54 -20.10 10.95 18.33
CA THR A 54 -19.93 9.56 17.86
C THR A 54 -18.95 9.42 16.71
N GLN A 55 -18.34 10.52 16.24
CA GLN A 55 -17.56 10.53 15.03
C GLN A 55 -16.22 11.24 15.23
N TYR A 56 -15.16 10.56 14.78
CA TYR A 56 -13.86 11.08 14.42
C TYR A 56 -13.12 11.90 15.47
N ALA A 57 -12.14 11.28 16.09
CA ALA A 57 -11.03 12.00 16.69
C ALA A 57 -10.22 12.71 15.61
N SER A 58 -9.40 13.68 15.98
CA SER A 58 -8.44 14.26 15.04
C SER A 58 -7.41 13.22 14.64
N THR A 59 -7.02 13.21 13.38
CA THR A 59 -5.97 12.33 12.85
C THR A 59 -4.82 13.16 12.29
N MET A 60 -3.63 12.60 12.35
CA MET A 60 -2.43 13.20 11.79
C MET A 60 -1.65 12.12 11.04
N ASP A 61 -1.38 12.37 9.77
CA ASP A 61 -0.58 11.48 8.93
C ASP A 61 0.67 12.22 8.45
N TRP A 62 1.75 11.50 8.25
CA TRP A 62 2.95 12.03 7.65
C TRP A 62 3.62 11.02 6.76
N ALA A 63 4.33 11.51 5.75
CA ALA A 63 5.06 10.69 4.81
C ALA A 63 6.38 11.34 4.43
N VAL A 64 7.39 10.50 4.25
CA VAL A 64 8.71 10.88 3.73
C VAL A 64 9.03 9.98 2.56
N ALA A 65 9.46 10.55 1.44
CA ALA A 65 9.96 9.79 0.31
C ALA A 65 11.28 10.38 -0.21
N TYR A 66 12.15 9.51 -0.68
CA TYR A 66 13.43 9.88 -1.24
C TYR A 66 13.65 9.23 -2.60
N THR A 67 13.98 10.07 -3.59
CA THR A 67 14.25 9.70 -4.99
C THR A 67 15.57 10.26 -5.51
N GLY A 68 16.46 10.66 -4.62
CA GLY A 68 17.75 11.31 -4.99
C GLY A 68 18.79 10.38 -5.59
N VAL A 69 18.54 9.07 -5.66
CA VAL A 69 19.37 8.10 -6.35
C VAL A 69 18.66 7.61 -7.58
N GLU A 70 19.35 7.58 -8.72
CA GLU A 70 18.76 7.16 -10.00
C GLU A 70 18.18 5.75 -9.90
N GLY A 71 16.94 5.60 -10.31
CA GLY A 71 16.20 4.34 -10.28
C GLY A 71 15.70 3.92 -8.90
N LEU A 72 16.13 4.56 -7.80
CA LEU A 72 15.72 4.21 -6.44
C LEU A 72 14.62 5.15 -5.94
N THR A 73 13.57 4.57 -5.42
CA THR A 73 12.58 5.27 -4.60
C THR A 73 12.43 4.53 -3.28
N VAL A 74 12.53 5.23 -2.18
CA VAL A 74 12.22 4.70 -0.85
C VAL A 74 11.26 5.64 -0.16
N GLY A 75 10.33 5.10 0.62
CA GLY A 75 9.38 5.91 1.35
C GLY A 75 8.91 5.24 2.62
N TYR A 76 8.49 6.07 3.55
CA TYR A 76 7.83 5.69 4.78
C TYR A 76 6.67 6.64 5.05
N ALA A 77 5.55 6.09 5.48
CA ALA A 77 4.39 6.86 5.92
C ALA A 77 3.86 6.27 7.22
N SER A 78 3.34 7.12 8.07
CA SER A 78 2.65 6.69 9.28
C SER A 78 1.48 7.64 9.54
N GLY A 79 0.40 7.08 10.07
CA GLY A 79 -0.81 7.82 10.35
C GLY A 79 -1.72 7.07 11.29
N GLU A 80 -2.77 7.75 11.69
CA GLU A 80 -3.78 7.23 12.60
C GLU A 80 -5.10 7.04 11.83
N ASN A 81 -5.72 5.89 11.99
CA ASN A 81 -7.09 5.66 11.52
C ASN A 81 -8.05 5.78 12.70
N LYS A 82 -8.74 6.90 12.82
CA LYS A 82 -9.69 7.20 13.93
C LYS A 82 -11.10 7.41 13.40
N THR A 83 -11.53 6.56 12.48
CA THR A 83 -12.83 6.70 11.81
C THR A 83 -14.02 6.47 12.72
N THR A 84 -13.87 5.72 13.80
CA THR A 84 -14.93 5.45 14.76
C THR A 84 -14.34 5.44 16.17
N LYS A 85 -15.00 6.09 17.11
CA LYS A 85 -14.59 6.09 18.51
C LYS A 85 -14.60 4.65 19.06
N GLY A 86 -13.45 4.19 19.54
CA GLY A 86 -13.25 2.83 20.04
C GLY A 86 -12.83 1.81 18.97
N SER A 87 -12.57 2.27 17.75
CA SER A 87 -11.94 1.50 16.66
C SER A 87 -10.79 2.33 16.12
N GLU A 88 -9.92 2.77 16.99
CA GLU A 88 -8.72 3.51 16.61
C GLU A 88 -7.65 2.51 16.18
N ALA A 89 -6.81 2.91 15.23
CA ALA A 89 -5.69 2.12 14.76
C ALA A 89 -4.54 3.00 14.33
N ASP A 90 -3.33 2.52 14.54
CA ASP A 90 -2.12 3.08 13.97
C ASP A 90 -1.77 2.34 12.70
N VAL A 91 -1.31 3.08 11.72
CA VAL A 91 -0.92 2.55 10.41
C VAL A 91 0.46 3.01 10.07
N SER A 92 1.30 2.09 9.68
CA SER A 92 2.60 2.44 9.11
C SER A 92 2.88 1.66 7.84
N THR A 93 3.60 2.26 6.92
CA THR A 93 4.02 1.60 5.68
C THR A 93 5.41 2.07 5.27
N TYR A 94 6.22 1.14 4.79
CA TYR A 94 7.43 1.48 4.09
C TYR A 94 7.51 0.75 2.76
N TYR A 95 8.16 1.37 1.80
CA TYR A 95 8.34 0.78 0.50
C TYR A 95 9.69 1.14 -0.11
N VAL A 96 10.15 0.28 -0.99
CA VAL A 96 11.30 0.51 -1.84
C VAL A 96 11.00 0.04 -3.25
N THR A 97 11.37 0.86 -4.23
CA THR A 97 11.35 0.49 -5.64
C THR A 97 12.72 0.78 -6.23
N TYR A 98 13.25 -0.15 -6.99
CA TYR A 98 14.50 0.03 -7.69
C TYR A 98 14.40 -0.42 -9.14
N ALA A 99 14.69 0.51 -10.06
CA ALA A 99 14.72 0.26 -11.49
C ALA A 99 16.17 0.27 -11.98
N TYR A 100 16.59 -0.81 -12.62
CA TYR A 100 17.90 -0.93 -13.25
C TYR A 100 17.80 -1.55 -14.61
N GLY A 101 18.04 -0.75 -15.65
CA GLY A 101 17.86 -1.17 -17.04
C GLY A 101 16.42 -1.65 -17.28
N PRO A 102 16.23 -2.88 -17.79
CA PRO A 102 14.90 -3.41 -18.06
C PRO A 102 14.21 -4.03 -16.83
N ILE A 103 14.86 -4.04 -15.67
CA ILE A 103 14.35 -4.68 -14.46
C ILE A 103 13.86 -3.64 -13.46
N THR A 104 12.69 -3.85 -12.91
CA THR A 104 12.19 -3.10 -11.75
C THR A 104 11.83 -4.08 -10.65
N VAL A 105 12.32 -3.83 -9.44
CA VAL A 105 11.93 -4.57 -8.23
C VAL A 105 11.23 -3.62 -7.28
N ALA A 106 10.23 -4.10 -6.57
CA ALA A 106 9.53 -3.33 -5.55
C ALA A 106 9.23 -4.22 -4.34
N PHE A 107 9.26 -3.59 -3.18
CA PHE A 107 8.88 -4.17 -1.90
C PHE A 107 8.08 -3.13 -1.11
N ALA A 108 7.04 -3.58 -0.42
CA ALA A 108 6.27 -2.76 0.51
C ALA A 108 5.83 -3.61 1.70
N GLU A 109 5.78 -3.00 2.86
CA GLU A 109 5.23 -3.58 4.08
C GLU A 109 4.36 -2.54 4.77
N THR A 110 3.20 -2.98 5.23
CA THR A 110 2.23 -2.14 5.92
C THR A 110 1.78 -2.88 7.17
N GLU A 111 1.83 -2.20 8.29
CA GLU A 111 1.33 -2.66 9.58
C GLU A 111 0.08 -1.83 9.93
N TYR A 112 -0.93 -2.52 10.37
CA TYR A 112 -2.16 -1.95 10.90
C TYR A 112 -2.38 -2.48 12.31
N ASP A 113 -2.10 -1.63 13.29
CA ASP A 113 -2.24 -1.94 14.71
C ASP A 113 -3.57 -1.39 15.23
N SER A 114 -4.46 -2.29 15.59
CA SER A 114 -5.78 -1.93 16.11
C SER A 114 -5.72 -1.69 17.61
N GLU A 115 -6.12 -0.52 18.06
CA GLU A 115 -6.29 -0.21 19.50
C GLU A 115 -7.63 -0.74 20.07
N ALA A 116 -8.47 -1.36 19.26
CA ALA A 116 -9.76 -1.86 19.70
C ALA A 116 -9.60 -3.05 20.67
N THR A 117 -10.19 -2.96 21.83
CA THR A 117 -10.11 -4.00 22.88
C THR A 117 -10.88 -5.27 22.55
N THR A 118 -11.73 -5.27 21.54
CA THR A 118 -12.52 -6.44 21.10
C THR A 118 -12.89 -6.30 19.61
N GLY A 119 -12.62 -7.35 18.85
CA GLY A 119 -13.19 -7.53 17.51
C GLY A 119 -12.46 -6.87 16.35
N SER A 120 -11.28 -6.32 16.57
CA SER A 120 -10.39 -5.91 15.48
C SER A 120 -9.05 -6.60 15.63
N ALA A 121 -8.57 -7.18 14.56
CA ALA A 121 -7.27 -7.81 14.51
C ALA A 121 -6.23 -6.83 13.97
N ASP A 122 -5.00 -6.94 14.44
CA ASP A 122 -3.86 -6.34 13.78
C ASP A 122 -3.69 -7.01 12.42
N VAL A 123 -3.22 -6.27 11.44
CA VAL A 123 -3.00 -6.78 10.09
C VAL A 123 -1.62 -6.39 9.62
N ASP A 124 -0.82 -7.39 9.28
CA ASP A 124 0.46 -7.21 8.62
C ASP A 124 0.29 -7.57 7.14
N PHE A 125 0.80 -6.71 6.32
CA PHE A 125 0.68 -6.85 4.89
C PHE A 125 2.04 -6.62 4.22
N THR A 126 2.52 -7.61 3.48
CA THR A 126 3.79 -7.57 2.74
C THR A 126 3.56 -7.78 1.26
N ALA A 127 4.21 -7.01 0.42
CA ALA A 127 4.15 -7.19 -1.02
C ALA A 127 5.52 -7.04 -1.68
N TYR A 128 5.78 -7.83 -2.69
CA TYR A 128 6.95 -7.70 -3.52
C TYR A 128 6.66 -8.02 -4.97
N SER A 129 7.43 -7.40 -5.86
CA SER A 129 7.29 -7.62 -7.28
C SER A 129 8.63 -7.53 -8.01
N VAL A 130 8.70 -8.23 -9.12
CA VAL A 130 9.77 -8.11 -10.11
C VAL A 130 9.12 -7.93 -11.47
N ALA A 131 9.46 -6.85 -12.15
CA ALA A 131 9.01 -6.57 -13.51
C ALA A 131 10.21 -6.58 -14.47
N TYR A 132 9.98 -7.04 -15.67
CA TYR A 132 10.98 -7.09 -16.75
C TYR A 132 10.38 -6.54 -18.04
N THR A 133 11.01 -5.50 -18.58
CA THR A 133 10.68 -4.94 -19.88
C THR A 133 11.43 -5.73 -20.96
N VAL A 134 10.71 -6.62 -21.65
CA VAL A 134 11.27 -7.50 -22.69
C VAL A 134 11.62 -6.69 -23.94
N SER A 135 10.79 -5.73 -24.30
CA SER A 135 10.95 -4.78 -25.39
C SER A 135 10.12 -3.53 -25.13
N ASP A 136 10.21 -2.52 -25.99
CA ASP A 136 9.39 -1.30 -25.92
C ASP A 136 7.88 -1.61 -25.95
N GLU A 137 7.50 -2.78 -26.41
CA GLU A 137 6.11 -3.19 -26.58
C GLU A 137 5.67 -4.23 -25.54
N ILE A 138 6.61 -4.99 -24.93
CA ILE A 138 6.29 -6.15 -24.09
C ILE A 138 6.88 -5.97 -22.70
N SER A 139 6.05 -6.13 -21.68
CA SER A 139 6.48 -6.24 -20.28
C SER A 139 5.85 -7.44 -19.60
N VAL A 140 6.57 -8.01 -18.64
CA VAL A 140 6.10 -9.09 -17.78
C VAL A 140 6.44 -8.75 -16.33
N ALA A 141 5.59 -9.17 -15.39
CA ALA A 141 5.87 -9.01 -13.98
C ALA A 141 5.37 -10.21 -13.18
N TYR A 142 6.10 -10.54 -12.14
CA TYR A 142 5.68 -11.46 -11.09
C TYR A 142 5.49 -10.67 -9.79
N LYS A 143 4.40 -10.94 -9.10
CA LYS A 143 4.00 -10.21 -7.90
C LYS A 143 3.51 -11.20 -6.86
N VAL A 144 3.80 -10.91 -5.60
CA VAL A 144 3.32 -11.65 -4.44
C VAL A 144 2.85 -10.66 -3.39
N ALA A 145 1.81 -11.04 -2.69
CA ALA A 145 1.26 -10.31 -1.57
C ALA A 145 0.84 -11.29 -0.48
N ASP A 146 1.25 -11.01 0.72
CA ASP A 146 0.96 -11.77 1.92
C ASP A 146 0.22 -10.87 2.91
N GLN A 147 -0.83 -11.40 3.52
CA GLN A 147 -1.53 -10.76 4.62
C GLN A 147 -1.63 -11.72 5.79
N SER A 148 -1.26 -11.28 6.96
CA SER A 148 -1.42 -12.00 8.21
C SER A 148 -2.20 -11.19 9.24
N THR A 149 -2.83 -11.89 10.16
CA THR A 149 -3.57 -11.33 11.30
C THR A 149 -2.99 -11.91 12.60
N PRO A 150 -1.87 -11.33 13.10
CA PRO A 150 -1.06 -11.97 14.15
C PRO A 150 -1.81 -12.25 15.45
N ASN A 151 -2.86 -11.51 15.74
CA ASN A 151 -3.65 -11.68 16.97
C ASN A 151 -4.89 -12.56 16.79
N ASP A 152 -5.16 -13.08 15.60
CA ASP A 152 -6.24 -14.02 15.35
C ASP A 152 -5.69 -15.45 15.11
N ALA A 153 -5.73 -16.26 16.14
CA ALA A 153 -5.25 -17.65 16.08
C ALA A 153 -6.13 -18.57 15.19
N THR A 154 -7.23 -18.07 14.68
CA THR A 154 -8.18 -18.80 13.84
C THR A 154 -8.13 -18.40 12.38
N ASP A 155 -7.48 -17.28 12.09
CA ASP A 155 -7.29 -16.82 10.74
C ASP A 155 -5.98 -17.37 10.16
N ALA A 156 -6.03 -17.85 8.93
CA ALA A 156 -4.86 -18.34 8.23
C ALA A 156 -4.27 -17.23 7.39
N ASP A 157 -2.95 -17.11 7.38
CA ASP A 157 -2.26 -16.18 6.52
C ASP A 157 -2.70 -16.36 5.07
N GLN A 158 -3.00 -15.27 4.41
CA GLN A 158 -3.44 -15.25 3.03
C GLN A 158 -2.28 -14.88 2.12
N GLU A 159 -2.10 -15.64 1.06
CA GLU A 159 -1.10 -15.33 0.02
C GLU A 159 -1.78 -15.20 -1.33
N VAL A 160 -1.42 -14.16 -2.06
CA VAL A 160 -1.77 -14.00 -3.48
C VAL A 160 -0.52 -13.82 -4.30
N SER A 161 -0.36 -14.64 -5.32
CA SER A 161 0.74 -14.51 -6.27
C SER A 161 0.23 -14.51 -7.70
N GLY A 162 0.96 -13.86 -8.59
CA GLY A 162 0.52 -13.80 -9.98
C GLY A 162 1.57 -13.31 -10.95
N VAL A 163 1.37 -13.73 -12.19
CA VAL A 163 2.12 -13.26 -13.35
C VAL A 163 1.23 -12.36 -14.19
N THR A 164 1.75 -11.21 -14.55
CA THR A 164 1.10 -10.30 -15.50
C THR A 164 1.97 -10.14 -16.73
N ALA A 165 1.34 -10.02 -17.90
CA ALA A 165 2.03 -9.69 -19.15
C ALA A 165 1.22 -8.65 -19.91
N SER A 166 1.90 -7.70 -20.52
CA SER A 166 1.27 -6.69 -21.38
C SER A 166 2.00 -6.56 -22.71
N TYR A 167 1.22 -6.29 -23.75
CA TYR A 167 1.70 -5.98 -25.09
C TYR A 167 1.04 -4.69 -25.57
N THR A 168 1.85 -3.70 -25.95
CA THR A 168 1.37 -2.40 -26.44
C THR A 168 1.88 -2.15 -27.85
N ALA A 169 0.98 -2.00 -28.81
CA ALA A 169 1.31 -1.65 -30.19
C ALA A 169 0.20 -0.82 -30.84
N GLY A 170 0.57 0.14 -31.66
CA GLY A 170 -0.38 0.93 -32.43
C GLY A 170 -1.41 1.71 -31.60
N GLY A 171 -1.08 2.09 -30.36
CA GLY A 171 -1.99 2.76 -29.46
C GLY A 171 -2.99 1.83 -28.75
N MET A 172 -2.86 0.52 -28.89
CA MET A 172 -3.64 -0.50 -28.19
C MET A 172 -2.76 -1.26 -27.22
N THR A 173 -3.25 -1.50 -25.99
CA THR A 173 -2.61 -2.37 -25.01
C THR A 173 -3.48 -3.58 -24.75
N ILE A 174 -2.89 -4.76 -24.82
CA ILE A 174 -3.50 -6.04 -24.41
C ILE A 174 -2.73 -6.52 -23.20
N SER A 175 -3.43 -6.79 -22.10
CA SER A 175 -2.83 -7.36 -20.90
C SER A 175 -3.57 -8.62 -20.47
N GLY A 176 -2.83 -9.52 -19.85
CA GLY A 176 -3.34 -10.73 -19.23
C GLY A 176 -2.67 -10.98 -17.89
N LYS A 177 -3.40 -11.58 -16.96
CA LYS A 177 -2.88 -11.99 -15.67
C LYS A 177 -3.29 -13.41 -15.32
N MET A 178 -2.41 -14.12 -14.63
CA MET A 178 -2.70 -15.39 -13.96
C MET A 178 -2.44 -15.18 -12.49
N VAL A 179 -3.43 -15.48 -11.66
CA VAL A 179 -3.38 -15.26 -10.21
C VAL A 179 -3.66 -16.58 -9.51
N ASN A 180 -2.91 -16.85 -8.46
CA ASN A 180 -3.13 -17.94 -7.53
C ASN A 180 -3.28 -17.34 -6.13
N GLY A 181 -4.24 -17.82 -5.36
CA GLY A 181 -4.45 -17.40 -3.99
C GLY A 181 -4.61 -18.59 -3.07
N ASP A 182 -3.94 -18.55 -1.93
CA ASP A 182 -4.03 -19.53 -0.86
C ASP A 182 -4.74 -18.89 0.35
N ASN A 183 -5.56 -19.68 1.02
CA ASN A 183 -6.37 -19.26 2.18
C ASN A 183 -7.26 -18.04 1.96
N MET A 184 -7.70 -17.84 0.72
CA MET A 184 -8.57 -16.70 0.37
C MET A 184 -9.96 -16.89 0.98
N ALA A 185 -10.50 -15.82 1.58
CA ALA A 185 -11.91 -15.79 2.00
C ALA A 185 -12.80 -15.73 0.75
N TYR A 186 -13.71 -16.70 0.59
CA TYR A 186 -14.74 -16.75 -0.48
C TYR A 186 -16.10 -16.37 0.06
#